data_60d4c60f60eacf64e62961bd7f9d6602
#
_entry.id   60d4c60f60eacf64e62961bd7f9d6602
#
_cell.length_a   1.000
_cell.length_b   1.000
_cell.length_c   1.000
_cell.angle_alpha   90.00
_cell.angle_beta   90.00
_cell.angle_gamma   90.00
#
_symmetry.space_group_name_H-M   'P 1'
#
loop_
_entity.id
_entity.type
_entity.pdbx_description
1 polymer ?
#
loop_
_entity_poly.entity_id
_entity_poly.type
_entity_poly.pdbx_seq_one_letter_code
_entity_poly.pdbx_strand_id
1 'polypeptide(L)'
;FFANHNTVIIDCAPVTFGDNVFIAPNCGFYTAGHPIDTKRRNQGLEFAYPITVGNNVWIGAGVQVMPGVTIGDNVVIGGGSVVVKDIPSNSVAVGNPCHVIREITEEDEHTDWDRI
;
A
#
# COMPACT_ATOMS: atom_id res chain seq x y z
N PHE A 1 12.30 -3.14 -8.87
CA PHE A 1 10.84 -3.24 -8.84
C PHE A 1 10.39 -4.61 -9.34
N PHE A 2 9.54 -5.23 -8.59
CA PHE A 2 8.96 -6.52 -8.97
C PHE A 2 7.49 -6.56 -8.57
N ALA A 3 6.61 -6.83 -9.53
CA ALA A 3 5.19 -7.03 -9.29
C ALA A 3 4.78 -8.43 -9.75
N ASN A 4 4.13 -9.17 -8.86
CA ASN A 4 3.66 -10.51 -9.11
C ASN A 4 2.29 -10.50 -9.82
N HIS A 5 1.70 -11.69 -10.02
CA HIS A 5 0.45 -11.85 -10.75
C HIS A 5 -0.72 -11.09 -10.14
N ASN A 6 -1.63 -10.63 -11.00
CA ASN A 6 -2.86 -9.93 -10.63
C ASN A 6 -2.61 -8.64 -9.83
N THR A 7 -1.61 -7.87 -10.23
CA THR A 7 -1.47 -6.49 -9.74
C THR A 7 -2.45 -5.62 -10.51
N VAL A 8 -3.35 -4.96 -9.78
CA VAL A 8 -4.35 -4.05 -10.34
C VAL A 8 -3.97 -2.62 -9.99
N ILE A 9 -3.87 -1.76 -10.98
CA ILE A 9 -3.57 -0.34 -10.79
C ILE A 9 -4.66 0.48 -11.47
N ILE A 10 -5.44 1.21 -10.67
CA ILE A 10 -6.42 2.18 -11.15
C ILE A 10 -5.78 3.55 -11.07
N ASP A 11 -5.27 4.04 -12.18
CA ASP A 11 -4.39 5.20 -12.24
C ASP A 11 -5.07 6.48 -12.74
N CYS A 12 -6.30 6.73 -12.32
CA CYS A 12 -6.98 8.00 -12.58
C CYS A 12 -6.20 9.20 -12.01
N ALA A 13 -5.37 8.97 -11.00
CA ALA A 13 -4.30 9.84 -10.54
C ALA A 13 -2.99 9.05 -10.56
N PRO A 14 -1.81 9.68 -10.49
CA PRO A 14 -0.54 8.98 -10.55
C PRO A 14 -0.36 7.95 -9.44
N VAL A 15 0.21 6.81 -9.80
CA VAL A 15 0.72 5.81 -8.86
C VAL A 15 2.22 5.69 -9.06
N THR A 16 2.98 6.05 -8.04
CA THR A 16 4.43 6.14 -8.12
C THR A 16 5.08 5.14 -7.18
N PHE A 17 6.05 4.40 -7.70
CA PHE A 17 6.85 3.44 -6.95
C PHE A 17 8.31 3.86 -6.97
N GLY A 18 8.97 3.77 -5.82
CA GLY A 18 10.41 3.96 -5.72
C GLY A 18 11.20 2.74 -6.17
N ASP A 19 12.45 2.67 -5.74
CA ASP A 19 13.36 1.58 -6.05
C ASP A 19 13.22 0.41 -5.06
N ASN A 20 13.51 -0.81 -5.53
CA ASN A 20 13.48 -2.03 -4.71
C ASN A 20 12.11 -2.23 -4.05
N VAL A 21 11.05 -2.16 -4.84
CA VAL A 21 9.70 -2.45 -4.39
C VAL A 21 9.31 -3.85 -4.86
N PHE A 22 8.87 -4.67 -3.93
CA PHE A 22 8.37 -6.02 -4.20
C PHE A 22 6.90 -6.10 -3.88
N ILE A 23 6.08 -6.45 -4.89
CA ILE A 23 4.63 -6.57 -4.77
C ILE A 23 4.25 -8.03 -4.98
N ALA A 24 3.69 -8.65 -3.96
CA ALA A 24 3.19 -10.02 -4.01
C ALA A 24 1.90 -10.13 -4.81
N PRO A 25 1.39 -11.34 -5.09
CA PRO A 25 0.20 -11.52 -5.92
C PRO A 25 -1.07 -10.86 -5.36
N ASN A 26 -1.98 -10.50 -6.27
CA ASN A 26 -3.33 -10.05 -5.96
C ASN A 26 -3.41 -8.74 -5.18
N CYS A 27 -2.45 -7.85 -5.41
CA CYS A 27 -2.47 -6.52 -4.83
C CYS A 27 -3.20 -5.52 -5.72
N GLY A 28 -3.80 -4.49 -5.10
CA GLY A 28 -4.47 -3.42 -5.81
C GLY A 28 -4.06 -2.04 -5.30
N PHE A 29 -4.00 -1.08 -6.23
CA PHE A 29 -3.68 0.32 -5.98
C PHE A 29 -4.76 1.14 -6.64
N TYR A 30 -5.64 1.75 -5.83
CA TYR A 30 -6.83 2.41 -6.31
C TYR A 30 -6.77 3.90 -6.02
N THR A 31 -6.65 4.71 -7.05
CA THR A 31 -6.58 6.17 -6.88
C THR A 31 -7.95 6.82 -6.91
N ALA A 32 -8.97 6.13 -7.41
CA ALA A 32 -10.29 6.68 -7.63
C ALA A 32 -11.31 6.21 -6.59
N GLY A 33 -12.27 7.05 -6.29
CA GLY A 33 -13.39 6.74 -5.44
C GLY A 33 -14.61 7.60 -5.78
N HIS A 34 -15.70 7.38 -5.10
CA HIS A 34 -16.95 8.10 -5.28
C HIS A 34 -17.35 8.85 -4.01
N PRO A 35 -18.16 9.91 -4.12
CA PRO A 35 -18.69 10.58 -2.94
C PRO A 35 -19.49 9.63 -2.04
N ILE A 36 -19.36 9.83 -0.73
CA ILE A 36 -20.11 9.05 0.25
C ILE A 36 -21.60 9.32 0.14
N ASP A 37 -21.99 10.58 -0.13
CA ASP A 37 -23.40 10.92 -0.25
C ASP A 37 -24.01 10.39 -1.55
N THR A 38 -25.20 9.89 -1.43
CA THR A 38 -25.94 9.25 -2.53
C THR A 38 -26.19 10.20 -3.69
N LYS A 39 -26.53 11.46 -3.40
CA LYS A 39 -26.90 12.45 -4.42
C LYS A 39 -25.75 12.69 -5.41
N ARG A 40 -24.56 13.00 -4.91
CA ARG A 40 -23.40 13.24 -5.77
C ARG A 40 -22.91 11.96 -6.43
N ARG A 41 -22.93 10.85 -5.70
CA ARG A 41 -22.54 9.56 -6.26
C ARG A 41 -23.43 9.16 -7.44
N ASN A 42 -24.73 9.35 -7.33
CA ASN A 42 -25.69 9.01 -8.40
C ASN A 42 -25.58 9.94 -9.60
N GLN A 43 -24.93 11.10 -9.46
CA GLN A 43 -24.59 11.97 -10.58
C GLN A 43 -23.37 11.49 -11.37
N GLY A 44 -22.74 10.39 -10.93
CA GLY A 44 -21.54 9.85 -11.57
C GLY A 44 -20.26 10.57 -11.19
N LEU A 45 -20.28 11.39 -10.13
CA LEU A 45 -19.09 12.09 -9.67
C LEU A 45 -18.10 11.10 -9.05
N GLU A 46 -16.83 11.35 -9.28
CA GLU A 46 -15.73 10.59 -8.67
C GLU A 46 -14.57 11.53 -8.36
N PHE A 47 -13.68 11.06 -7.48
CA PHE A 47 -12.44 11.76 -7.17
C PHE A 47 -11.25 10.83 -7.45
N ALA A 48 -10.07 11.40 -7.56
CA ALA A 48 -8.84 10.63 -7.65
C ALA A 48 -7.71 11.34 -6.88
N TYR A 49 -6.99 10.55 -6.07
CA TYR A 49 -5.83 11.04 -5.32
C TYR A 49 -4.64 10.12 -5.56
N PRO A 50 -3.43 10.69 -5.75
CA PRO A 50 -2.26 9.89 -6.07
C PRO A 50 -1.87 8.95 -4.92
N ILE A 51 -1.26 7.83 -5.30
CA ILE A 51 -0.63 6.88 -4.38
C ILE A 51 0.87 6.94 -4.61
N THR A 52 1.64 7.04 -3.53
CA THR A 52 3.09 7.06 -3.59
C THR A 52 3.65 5.98 -2.69
N VAL A 53 4.49 5.12 -3.25
CA VAL A 53 5.22 4.09 -2.53
C VAL A 53 6.70 4.43 -2.61
N GLY A 54 7.37 4.49 -1.47
CA GLY A 54 8.78 4.83 -1.37
C GLY A 54 9.71 3.71 -1.82
N ASN A 55 10.95 3.78 -1.37
CA ASN A 55 12.00 2.82 -1.67
C ASN A 55 12.04 1.68 -0.65
N ASN A 56 12.49 0.50 -1.09
CA ASN A 56 12.71 -0.65 -0.19
C ASN A 56 11.42 -1.04 0.53
N VAL A 57 10.37 -1.32 -0.25
CA VAL A 57 9.04 -1.67 0.28
C VAL A 57 8.66 -3.08 -0.18
N TRP A 58 8.22 -3.89 0.76
CA TRP A 58 7.62 -5.19 0.47
C TRP A 58 6.13 -5.15 0.81
N ILE A 59 5.31 -5.40 -0.20
CA ILE A 59 3.86 -5.42 -0.10
C ILE A 59 3.42 -6.87 -0.22
N GLY A 60 2.87 -7.41 0.85
CA GLY A 60 2.42 -8.80 0.94
C GLY A 60 1.22 -9.10 0.06
N ALA A 61 0.92 -10.38 -0.12
CA ALA A 61 -0.17 -10.82 -1.01
C ALA A 61 -1.53 -10.27 -0.58
N GLY A 62 -2.34 -9.90 -1.55
CA GLY A 62 -3.71 -9.45 -1.31
C GLY A 62 -3.84 -8.08 -0.66
N VAL A 63 -2.79 -7.28 -0.59
CA VAL A 63 -2.84 -5.92 -0.03
C VAL A 63 -3.60 -5.00 -0.96
N GLN A 64 -4.50 -4.20 -0.39
CA GLN A 64 -5.29 -3.22 -1.10
C GLN A 64 -4.96 -1.82 -0.61
N VAL A 65 -4.52 -0.94 -1.51
CA VAL A 65 -4.11 0.43 -1.15
C VAL A 65 -5.13 1.42 -1.69
N MET A 66 -5.63 2.27 -0.80
CA MET A 66 -6.72 3.19 -1.09
C MET A 66 -6.21 4.56 -1.58
N PRO A 67 -7.11 5.38 -2.17
CA PRO A 67 -6.73 6.67 -2.74
C PRO A 67 -5.97 7.57 -1.76
N GLY A 68 -4.95 8.25 -2.26
CA GLY A 68 -4.23 9.27 -1.51
C GLY A 68 -3.19 8.78 -0.52
N VAL A 69 -2.97 7.47 -0.42
CA VAL A 69 -2.04 6.89 0.55
C VAL A 69 -0.59 7.09 0.10
N THR A 70 0.27 7.49 1.04
CA THR A 70 1.73 7.47 0.90
C THR A 70 2.31 6.40 1.82
N ILE A 71 3.06 5.49 1.24
CA ILE A 71 3.85 4.48 1.97
C ILE A 71 5.31 4.95 1.92
N GLY A 72 5.93 5.11 3.08
CA GLY A 72 7.30 5.60 3.20
C GLY A 72 8.35 4.61 2.70
N ASP A 73 9.60 4.87 3.05
CA ASP A 73 10.73 4.02 2.71
C ASP A 73 10.94 2.94 3.77
N ASN A 74 11.49 1.80 3.36
CA ASN A 74 11.79 0.70 4.27
C ASN A 74 10.55 0.28 5.05
N VAL A 75 9.55 -0.24 4.33
CA VAL A 75 8.25 -0.63 4.89
C VAL A 75 7.91 -2.05 4.45
N VAL A 76 7.34 -2.80 5.37
CA VAL A 76 6.72 -4.10 5.08
C VAL A 76 5.23 -4.01 5.40
N ILE A 77 4.41 -4.33 4.41
CA ILE A 77 2.95 -4.42 4.58
C ILE A 77 2.56 -5.90 4.59
N GLY A 78 1.99 -6.36 5.69
CA GLY A 78 1.55 -7.75 5.82
C GLY A 78 0.43 -8.13 4.87
N GLY A 79 0.42 -9.38 4.42
CA GLY A 79 -0.58 -9.88 3.47
C GLY A 79 -2.03 -9.67 3.95
N GLY A 80 -2.91 -9.41 3.00
CA GLY A 80 -4.34 -9.20 3.28
C GLY A 80 -4.69 -7.85 3.90
N SER A 81 -3.72 -6.96 4.07
CA SER A 81 -3.96 -5.64 4.66
C SER A 81 -4.73 -4.72 3.73
N VAL A 82 -5.51 -3.81 4.31
CA VAL A 82 -6.19 -2.72 3.60
C VAL A 82 -5.63 -1.40 4.10
N VAL A 83 -4.84 -0.74 3.25
CA VAL A 83 -4.11 0.48 3.62
C VAL A 83 -4.95 1.70 3.29
N VAL A 84 -5.46 2.35 4.34
CA VAL A 84 -6.37 3.51 4.22
C VAL A 84 -5.74 4.81 4.69
N LYS A 85 -4.56 4.75 5.31
CA LYS A 85 -3.80 5.91 5.82
C LYS A 85 -2.33 5.75 5.46
N ASP A 86 -1.61 6.86 5.48
CA ASP A 86 -0.17 6.86 5.23
C ASP A 86 0.56 5.94 6.21
N ILE A 87 1.57 5.27 5.70
CA ILE A 87 2.45 4.41 6.51
C ILE A 87 3.82 5.07 6.59
N PRO A 88 4.30 5.34 7.81
CA PRO A 88 5.61 5.97 7.99
C PRO A 88 6.75 5.05 7.59
N SER A 89 7.90 5.63 7.27
CA SER A 89 9.11 4.87 6.96
C SER A 89 9.55 3.99 8.13
N ASN A 90 10.32 2.96 7.82
CA ASN A 90 10.92 2.04 8.81
C ASN A 90 9.87 1.29 9.63
N SER A 91 8.81 0.82 9.01
CA SER A 91 7.66 0.22 9.71
C SER A 91 7.25 -1.11 9.14
N VAL A 92 6.77 -1.98 10.03
CA VAL A 92 5.93 -3.12 9.67
C VAL A 92 4.49 -2.77 10.01
N ALA A 93 3.62 -2.85 9.02
CA ALA A 93 2.20 -2.53 9.17
C ALA A 93 1.33 -3.68 8.67
N VAL A 94 0.23 -3.94 9.34
CA VAL A 94 -0.66 -5.06 9.02
C VAL A 94 -2.11 -4.72 9.35
N GLY A 95 -3.02 -5.41 8.72
CA GLY A 95 -4.42 -5.49 9.13
C GLY A 95 -5.40 -4.74 8.24
N ASN A 96 -6.64 -4.77 8.67
CA ASN A 96 -7.75 -4.05 8.07
C ASN A 96 -8.59 -3.39 9.17
N PRO A 97 -8.47 -2.05 9.36
CA PRO A 97 -7.55 -1.16 8.66
C PRO A 97 -6.09 -1.42 9.02
N CYS A 98 -5.20 -1.23 8.05
CA CYS A 98 -3.77 -1.42 8.24
C CYS A 98 -3.21 -0.41 9.24
N HIS A 99 -2.38 -0.89 10.15
CA HIS A 99 -1.72 -0.06 11.15
C HIS A 99 -0.31 -0.58 11.44
N VAL A 100 0.54 0.31 11.90
CA VAL A 100 1.92 -0.03 12.28
C VAL A 100 1.90 -0.90 13.54
N ILE A 101 2.61 -2.03 13.48
CA ILE A 101 2.74 -2.94 14.63
C ILE A 101 4.12 -2.88 15.27
N ARG A 102 5.14 -2.48 14.53
CA ARG A 102 6.49 -2.26 15.06
C ARG A 102 7.35 -1.47 14.09
N GLU A 103 8.48 -1.00 14.58
CA GLU A 103 9.53 -0.37 13.80
C GLU A 103 10.52 -1.42 13.28
N ILE A 104 11.03 -1.22 12.06
CA ILE A 104 12.15 -1.99 11.52
C ILE A 104 13.44 -1.37 12.06
N THR A 105 14.31 -2.19 12.64
CA THR A 105 15.57 -1.76 13.22
C THR A 105 16.73 -2.57 12.69
N GLU A 106 17.97 -2.21 13.06
CA GLU A 106 19.18 -2.97 12.70
C GLU A 106 19.15 -4.41 13.21
N GLU A 107 18.40 -4.69 14.27
CA GLU A 107 18.21 -6.05 14.78
C GLU A 107 17.62 -6.98 13.71
N ASP A 108 16.81 -6.47 12.80
CA ASP A 108 16.23 -7.26 11.72
C ASP A 108 17.26 -7.82 10.75
N GLU A 109 18.47 -7.25 10.70
CA GLU A 109 19.58 -7.76 9.90
C GLU A 109 20.26 -8.98 10.53
N HIS A 110 20.04 -9.21 11.82
CA HIS A 110 20.72 -10.22 12.63
C HIS A 110 19.83 -11.37 13.08
N THR A 111 18.56 -11.32 12.74
CA THR A 111 17.60 -12.41 13.02
C THR A 111 17.50 -13.38 11.85
N ASP A 112 16.84 -14.51 12.06
CA ASP A 112 16.56 -15.45 10.97
C ASP A 112 15.68 -14.74 9.94
N TRP A 113 16.14 -14.68 8.69
CA TRP A 113 15.49 -13.91 7.64
C TRP A 113 14.16 -14.52 7.17
N ASP A 114 13.89 -15.77 7.49
CA ASP A 114 12.67 -16.50 7.12
C ASP A 114 11.55 -16.34 8.15
N ARG A 115 11.71 -15.43 9.08
CA ARG A 115 10.72 -15.14 10.12
C ARG A 115 10.30 -13.68 10.09
N ILE A 116 9.05 -13.50 10.32
CA ILE A 116 8.43 -12.17 10.37
C ILE A 116 8.32 -11.70 11.82
#